data_d2dccb480f50cbc7d2a763c293d088db
#
_entry.id   d2dccb480f50cbc7d2a763c293d088db
#
_cell.length_a   1.000
_cell.length_b   1.000
_cell.length_c   1.000
_cell.angle_alpha   90.00
_cell.angle_beta   90.00
_cell.angle_gamma   90.00
#
_symmetry.space_group_name_H-M   'P 1'
#
loop_
_entity.id
_entity.type
_entity.pdbx_description
1 polymer ?
#
loop_
_entity_poly.entity_id
_entity_poly.type
_entity_poly.pdbx_seq_one_letter_code
_entity_poly.pdbx_strand_id
1 'polypeptide(L)'
;MALPNVPARSLPIARATLTRHIAWCWNVPVPRPPVTGVVESQILMDGIYLPYGWCLLIAMNTKHVLAWQWCTRESTASYTALLHQLVKPDCVCLDGGIGAHTTLKNVWPEVKVQRCLVHVARNVRTYLTSHPHSDAGRSLLGLSKKLLKVETINQAIQWEELLNQWYQTYGHLIHERTRNPCYPYESPAWWYTHNRLRKAYRLLERLTKKQNLFTYLDPELAKHGELLRSTHRLEGGP
;
A
#
# COMPACT_ATOMS: atom_id res chain seq x y z
N MET A 1 7.55 -21.95 16.69
CA MET A 1 7.71 -22.82 15.50
C MET A 1 6.76 -22.28 14.45
N ALA A 2 7.26 -21.59 13.42
CA ALA A 2 6.41 -21.07 12.35
C ALA A 2 6.02 -22.25 11.44
N LEU A 3 4.74 -22.52 11.33
CA LEU A 3 4.25 -23.50 10.37
C LEU A 3 4.53 -22.95 8.96
N PRO A 4 5.13 -23.74 8.06
CA PRO A 4 5.34 -23.32 6.69
C PRO A 4 3.99 -22.99 6.05
N ASN A 5 3.97 -21.95 5.23
CA ASN A 5 2.77 -21.47 4.52
C ASN A 5 2.43 -22.46 3.39
N VAL A 6 1.83 -23.61 3.74
CA VAL A 6 1.47 -24.68 2.82
C VAL A 6 0.10 -24.37 2.22
N PRO A 7 -0.02 -24.16 0.90
CA PRO A 7 -1.31 -23.96 0.26
C PRO A 7 -2.23 -25.15 0.52
N ALA A 8 -3.50 -24.92 0.86
CA ALA A 8 -4.48 -25.98 1.14
C ALA A 8 -4.58 -27.02 0.02
N ARG A 9 -4.34 -26.62 -1.25
CA ARG A 9 -4.29 -27.52 -2.43
C ARG A 9 -3.11 -28.52 -2.43
N SER A 10 -2.06 -28.24 -1.64
CA SER A 10 -0.86 -29.09 -1.54
C SER A 10 -0.98 -30.13 -0.43
N LEU A 11 -2.06 -30.10 0.35
CA LEU A 11 -2.28 -31.05 1.43
C LEU A 11 -2.94 -32.31 0.88
N PRO A 12 -2.56 -33.50 1.37
CA PRO A 12 -3.11 -34.77 0.92
C PRO A 12 -4.51 -35.06 1.50
N ILE A 13 -5.31 -34.04 1.78
CA ILE A 13 -6.66 -34.15 2.33
C ILE A 13 -7.63 -33.24 1.57
N ALA A 14 -8.89 -33.67 1.44
CA ALA A 14 -9.93 -32.86 0.83
C ALA A 14 -10.14 -31.54 1.60
N ARG A 15 -10.39 -30.44 0.88
CA ARG A 15 -10.63 -29.13 1.46
C ARG A 15 -11.73 -29.13 2.54
N ALA A 16 -12.83 -29.85 2.29
CA ALA A 16 -13.92 -29.97 3.27
C ALA A 16 -13.47 -30.64 4.57
N THR A 17 -12.64 -31.69 4.45
CA THR A 17 -12.05 -32.40 5.60
C THR A 17 -11.13 -31.43 6.38
N LEU A 18 -10.23 -30.73 5.67
CA LEU A 18 -9.37 -29.73 6.31
C LEU A 18 -10.19 -28.69 7.07
N THR A 19 -11.20 -28.08 6.42
CA THR A 19 -12.08 -27.07 7.05
C THR A 19 -12.72 -27.60 8.34
N ARG A 20 -13.20 -28.84 8.31
CA ARG A 20 -13.79 -29.48 9.50
C ARG A 20 -12.76 -29.71 10.61
N HIS A 21 -11.55 -30.16 10.26
CA HIS A 21 -10.49 -30.42 11.24
C HIS A 21 -9.97 -29.15 11.92
N ILE A 22 -9.97 -28.00 11.23
CA ILE A 22 -9.52 -26.71 11.79
C ILE A 22 -10.67 -25.85 12.30
N ALA A 23 -11.92 -26.30 12.25
CA ALA A 23 -13.07 -25.50 12.66
C ALA A 23 -12.98 -25.03 14.13
N TRP A 24 -12.38 -25.82 15.00
CA TRP A 24 -12.15 -25.47 16.40
C TRP A 24 -11.25 -24.23 16.57
N CYS A 25 -10.36 -23.94 15.61
CA CYS A 25 -9.47 -22.77 15.68
C CYS A 25 -10.26 -21.45 15.75
N TRP A 26 -11.46 -21.40 15.18
CA TRP A 26 -12.33 -20.24 15.21
C TRP A 26 -12.92 -19.93 16.59
N ASN A 27 -12.90 -20.92 17.48
CA ASN A 27 -13.38 -20.78 18.86
C ASN A 27 -12.26 -20.49 19.86
N VAL A 28 -11.00 -20.46 19.40
CA VAL A 28 -9.85 -20.14 20.26
C VAL A 28 -9.73 -18.63 20.41
N PRO A 29 -9.81 -18.07 21.63
CA PRO A 29 -9.56 -16.65 21.84
C PRO A 29 -8.14 -16.29 21.43
N VAL A 30 -7.99 -15.36 20.49
CA VAL A 30 -6.68 -14.83 20.13
C VAL A 30 -6.28 -13.78 21.17
N PRO A 31 -5.22 -14.01 21.96
CA PRO A 31 -4.82 -13.04 22.98
C PRO A 31 -4.36 -11.75 22.30
N ARG A 32 -4.78 -10.61 22.83
CA ARG A 32 -4.26 -9.32 22.37
C ARG A 32 -2.83 -9.15 22.87
N PRO A 33 -1.92 -8.69 22.00
CA PRO A 33 -0.58 -8.35 22.44
C PRO A 33 -0.63 -7.27 23.53
N PRO A 34 0.23 -7.35 24.57
CA PRO A 34 0.28 -6.30 25.58
C PRO A 34 0.81 -5.00 24.96
N VAL A 35 0.26 -3.87 25.37
CA VAL A 35 0.81 -2.55 25.01
C VAL A 35 2.08 -2.35 25.83
N THR A 36 3.22 -2.43 25.16
CA THR A 36 4.55 -2.38 25.83
C THR A 36 5.01 -0.97 26.19
N GLY A 37 4.37 0.07 25.64
CA GLY A 37 4.83 1.46 25.75
C GLY A 37 6.07 1.79 24.91
N VAL A 38 6.61 0.83 24.18
CA VAL A 38 7.79 1.02 23.31
C VAL A 38 7.40 1.80 22.07
N VAL A 39 8.18 2.83 21.73
CA VAL A 39 8.06 3.54 20.46
C VAL A 39 8.77 2.74 19.39
N GLU A 40 8.01 2.27 18.42
CA GLU A 40 8.57 1.51 17.29
C GLU A 40 9.15 2.47 16.24
N SER A 41 10.30 2.11 15.65
CA SER A 41 10.86 2.86 14.51
C SER A 41 9.93 2.85 13.31
N GLN A 42 9.24 1.73 13.07
CA GLN A 42 8.23 1.61 12.02
C GLN A 42 7.14 0.61 12.39
N ILE A 43 5.91 0.99 12.07
CA ILE A 43 4.75 0.09 12.08
C ILE A 43 4.27 -0.12 10.64
N LEU A 44 4.08 -1.38 10.27
CA LEU A 44 3.42 -1.79 9.02
C LEU A 44 1.93 -1.97 9.30
N MET A 45 1.07 -1.38 8.47
CA MET A 45 -0.38 -1.55 8.59
C MET A 45 -0.97 -2.02 7.26
N ASP A 46 -1.84 -3.01 7.33
CA ASP A 46 -2.58 -3.54 6.19
C ASP A 46 -3.90 -4.17 6.61
N GLY A 47 -4.83 -4.31 5.65
CA GLY A 47 -6.12 -4.96 5.84
C GLY A 47 -6.21 -6.28 5.10
N ILE A 48 -6.59 -7.34 5.78
CA ILE A 48 -6.83 -8.66 5.20
C ILE A 48 -8.33 -8.87 5.09
N TYR A 49 -8.85 -8.95 3.86
CA TYR A 49 -10.23 -9.27 3.61
C TYR A 49 -10.48 -10.76 3.67
N LEU A 50 -11.43 -11.15 4.48
CA LEU A 50 -11.83 -12.52 4.72
C LEU A 50 -13.21 -12.79 4.09
N PRO A 51 -13.59 -14.07 3.90
CA PRO A 51 -14.94 -14.43 3.48
C PRO A 51 -16.02 -13.83 4.40
N TYR A 52 -17.23 -13.70 3.88
CA TYR A 52 -18.41 -13.19 4.60
C TYR A 52 -18.35 -11.72 5.02
N GLY A 53 -17.54 -10.89 4.32
CA GLY A 53 -17.50 -9.45 4.54
C GLY A 53 -16.71 -8.99 5.76
N TRP A 54 -15.88 -9.85 6.34
CA TRP A 54 -14.96 -9.48 7.40
C TRP A 54 -13.66 -8.92 6.86
N CYS A 55 -13.11 -7.97 7.59
CA CYS A 55 -11.78 -7.44 7.38
C CYS A 55 -11.01 -7.44 8.70
N LEU A 56 -9.77 -7.89 8.68
CA LEU A 56 -8.85 -7.84 9.79
C LEU A 56 -7.77 -6.81 9.50
N LEU A 57 -7.79 -5.68 10.21
CA LEU A 57 -6.67 -4.74 10.19
C LEU A 57 -5.58 -5.24 11.12
N ILE A 58 -4.35 -5.22 10.65
CA ILE A 58 -3.18 -5.66 11.40
C ILE A 58 -2.16 -4.53 11.44
N ALA A 59 -1.57 -4.33 12.60
CA ALA A 59 -0.38 -3.51 12.79
C ALA A 59 0.75 -4.38 13.34
N MET A 60 1.91 -4.35 12.69
CA MET A 60 3.09 -5.10 13.13
C MET A 60 4.37 -4.28 12.97
N ASN A 61 5.38 -4.60 13.73
CA ASN A 61 6.77 -4.20 13.46
C ASN A 61 7.44 -5.23 12.54
N THR A 62 8.76 -5.22 12.42
CA THR A 62 9.50 -6.17 11.59
C THR A 62 9.43 -7.63 12.08
N LYS A 63 8.98 -7.87 13.32
CA LYS A 63 9.05 -9.19 13.97
C LYS A 63 7.71 -9.69 14.49
N HIS A 64 6.87 -8.80 15.04
CA HIS A 64 5.70 -9.17 15.81
C HIS A 64 4.47 -8.37 15.41
N VAL A 65 3.29 -9.00 15.52
CA VAL A 65 2.01 -8.29 15.50
C VAL A 65 1.89 -7.51 16.80
N LEU A 66 1.65 -6.20 16.68
CA LEU A 66 1.51 -5.27 17.80
C LEU A 66 0.05 -5.05 18.19
N ALA A 67 -0.83 -5.01 17.20
CA ALA A 67 -2.26 -4.88 17.41
C ALA A 67 -3.04 -5.39 16.20
N TRP A 68 -4.31 -5.69 16.43
CA TRP A 68 -5.24 -6.04 15.36
C TRP A 68 -6.66 -5.57 15.68
N GLN A 69 -7.46 -5.34 14.64
CA GLN A 69 -8.83 -4.87 14.75
C GLN A 69 -9.73 -5.55 13.72
N TRP A 70 -10.79 -6.22 14.22
CA TRP A 70 -11.86 -6.73 13.37
C TRP A 70 -12.75 -5.59 12.88
N CYS A 71 -13.14 -5.62 11.63
CA CYS A 71 -14.06 -4.68 11.02
C CYS A 71 -14.73 -5.29 9.78
N THR A 72 -15.66 -4.58 9.18
CA THR A 72 -16.28 -4.97 7.91
C THR A 72 -15.59 -4.32 6.71
N ARG A 73 -14.85 -3.23 6.94
CA ARG A 73 -14.12 -2.49 5.90
C ARG A 73 -13.05 -1.61 6.52
N GLU A 74 -12.07 -1.24 5.72
CA GLU A 74 -11.00 -0.31 6.04
C GLU A 74 -11.51 1.14 6.09
N SER A 75 -12.21 1.48 7.18
CA SER A 75 -12.73 2.83 7.42
C SER A 75 -11.84 3.63 8.37
N THR A 76 -12.04 4.95 8.40
CA THR A 76 -11.39 5.83 9.40
C THR A 76 -11.68 5.35 10.82
N ALA A 77 -12.91 4.98 11.14
CA ALA A 77 -13.27 4.47 12.46
C ALA A 77 -12.53 3.18 12.82
N SER A 78 -12.41 2.25 11.87
CA SER A 78 -11.69 0.98 12.07
C SER A 78 -10.20 1.21 12.31
N TYR A 79 -9.56 2.09 11.56
CA TYR A 79 -8.16 2.46 11.77
C TYR A 79 -7.98 3.24 13.07
N THR A 80 -8.91 4.12 13.45
CA THR A 80 -8.84 4.82 14.74
C THR A 80 -8.86 3.83 15.91
N ALA A 81 -9.74 2.82 15.86
CA ALA A 81 -9.79 1.77 16.86
C ALA A 81 -8.49 0.94 16.93
N LEU A 82 -7.82 0.72 15.78
CA LEU A 82 -6.51 0.07 15.73
C LEU A 82 -5.42 0.96 16.35
N LEU A 83 -5.35 2.24 15.96
CA LEU A 83 -4.28 3.14 16.41
C LEU A 83 -4.35 3.44 17.91
N HIS A 84 -5.53 3.43 18.52
CA HIS A 84 -5.68 3.60 19.97
C HIS A 84 -5.12 2.44 20.80
N GLN A 85 -4.76 1.32 20.17
CA GLN A 85 -4.11 0.18 20.82
C GLN A 85 -2.57 0.29 20.75
N LEU A 86 -2.02 1.34 20.13
CA LEU A 86 -0.62 1.47 19.79
C LEU A 86 -0.03 2.77 20.34
N VAL A 87 1.26 2.74 20.61
CA VAL A 87 2.05 3.95 20.81
C VAL A 87 2.41 4.51 19.43
N LYS A 88 2.42 5.85 19.29
CA LYS A 88 2.82 6.52 18.05
C LYS A 88 4.24 6.12 17.65
N PRO A 89 4.45 5.55 16.46
CA PRO A 89 5.78 5.20 15.96
C PRO A 89 6.46 6.42 15.30
N ASP A 90 7.73 6.27 14.93
CA ASP A 90 8.43 7.27 14.12
C ASP A 90 7.92 7.27 12.68
N CYS A 91 7.63 6.09 12.13
CA CYS A 91 7.16 5.91 10.76
C CYS A 91 6.03 4.87 10.66
N VAL A 92 5.12 5.06 9.69
CA VAL A 92 4.10 4.08 9.34
C VAL A 92 4.21 3.72 7.87
N CYS A 93 4.28 2.41 7.56
CA CYS A 93 4.18 1.91 6.19
C CYS A 93 2.77 1.37 5.93
N LEU A 94 2.12 1.84 4.84
CA LEU A 94 0.75 1.47 4.49
C LEU A 94 0.51 1.44 2.98
N ASP A 95 -0.57 0.75 2.56
CA ASP A 95 -1.00 0.62 1.16
C ASP A 95 -1.55 1.93 0.56
N GLY A 96 -2.06 2.83 1.40
CA GLY A 96 -2.58 4.14 1.05
C GLY A 96 -4.08 4.22 0.86
N GLY A 97 -4.81 3.38 1.51
CA GLY A 97 -6.25 3.52 1.67
C GLY A 97 -6.62 4.88 2.29
N ILE A 98 -7.74 5.46 1.86
CA ILE A 98 -8.20 6.79 2.32
C ILE A 98 -8.45 6.75 3.83
N GLY A 99 -9.04 5.67 4.35
CA GLY A 99 -9.33 5.50 5.78
C GLY A 99 -8.09 5.60 6.64
N ALA A 100 -7.01 4.86 6.29
CA ALA A 100 -5.74 4.91 6.99
C ALA A 100 -5.11 6.31 6.98
N HIS A 101 -5.07 6.96 5.81
CA HIS A 101 -4.50 8.31 5.68
C HIS A 101 -5.24 9.37 6.50
N THR A 102 -6.57 9.32 6.47
CA THR A 102 -7.40 10.27 7.25
C THR A 102 -7.19 10.05 8.74
N THR A 103 -7.14 8.79 9.17
CA THR A 103 -6.90 8.47 10.58
C THR A 103 -5.53 8.94 11.05
N LEU A 104 -4.46 8.70 10.28
CA LEU A 104 -3.11 9.15 10.66
C LEU A 104 -3.04 10.66 10.84
N LYS A 105 -3.68 11.43 9.95
CA LYS A 105 -3.73 12.89 10.10
C LYS A 105 -4.45 13.36 11.38
N ASN A 106 -5.45 12.60 11.81
CA ASN A 106 -6.25 12.97 12.98
C ASN A 106 -5.61 12.50 14.30
N VAL A 107 -5.02 11.30 14.31
CA VAL A 107 -4.50 10.66 15.53
C VAL A 107 -3.00 10.92 15.70
N TRP A 108 -2.24 10.86 14.60
CA TRP A 108 -0.79 11.05 14.60
C TRP A 108 -0.36 12.00 13.48
N PRO A 109 -0.70 13.31 13.53
CA PRO A 109 -0.56 14.26 12.42
C PRO A 109 0.86 14.40 11.88
N GLU A 110 1.86 14.21 12.72
CA GLU A 110 3.29 14.41 12.36
C GLU A 110 4.02 13.10 12.07
N VAL A 111 3.33 11.95 12.11
CA VAL A 111 3.98 10.67 11.83
C VAL A 111 4.48 10.63 10.38
N LYS A 112 5.70 10.17 10.20
CA LYS A 112 6.24 9.95 8.84
C LYS A 112 5.52 8.78 8.17
N VAL A 113 5.23 8.92 6.89
CA VAL A 113 4.48 7.91 6.15
C VAL A 113 5.33 7.36 5.01
N GLN A 114 5.57 6.07 5.03
CA GLN A 114 6.07 5.31 3.90
C GLN A 114 4.90 4.67 3.14
N ARG A 115 4.81 4.88 1.86
CA ARG A 115 3.87 4.15 1.00
C ARG A 115 4.45 2.79 0.64
N CYS A 116 3.68 1.75 0.79
CA CYS A 116 4.08 0.42 0.33
C CYS A 116 4.39 0.46 -1.18
N LEU A 117 5.66 0.32 -1.54
CA LEU A 117 6.10 0.43 -2.94
C LEU A 117 5.52 -0.67 -3.82
N VAL A 118 5.28 -1.85 -3.26
CA VAL A 118 4.62 -2.97 -3.99
C VAL A 118 3.20 -2.56 -4.39
N HIS A 119 2.44 -1.97 -3.46
CA HIS A 119 1.09 -1.46 -3.75
C HIS A 119 1.11 -0.29 -4.74
N VAL A 120 2.09 0.61 -4.65
CA VAL A 120 2.25 1.69 -5.64
C VAL A 120 2.48 1.12 -7.04
N ALA A 121 3.40 0.18 -7.20
CA ALA A 121 3.69 -0.46 -8.50
C ALA A 121 2.47 -1.27 -9.01
N ARG A 122 1.75 -1.97 -8.12
CA ARG A 122 0.51 -2.69 -8.44
C ARG A 122 -0.57 -1.72 -8.95
N ASN A 123 -0.75 -0.57 -8.30
CA ASN A 123 -1.71 0.45 -8.72
C ASN A 123 -1.36 1.06 -10.08
N VAL A 124 -0.09 1.38 -10.33
CA VAL A 124 0.38 1.84 -11.65
C VAL A 124 0.07 0.79 -12.73
N ARG A 125 0.36 -0.49 -12.47
CA ARG A 125 0.04 -1.60 -13.37
C ARG A 125 -1.47 -1.73 -13.61
N THR A 126 -2.30 -1.55 -12.58
CA THR A 126 -3.78 -1.58 -12.70
C THR A 126 -4.27 -0.47 -13.63
N TYR A 127 -3.69 0.73 -13.54
CA TYR A 127 -4.04 1.83 -14.44
C TYR A 127 -3.55 1.58 -15.88
N LEU A 128 -2.33 1.10 -16.08
CA LEU A 128 -1.68 1.00 -17.38
C LEU A 128 -1.85 -0.36 -18.06
N THR A 129 -2.35 -1.39 -17.36
CA THR A 129 -2.28 -2.81 -17.71
C THR A 129 -0.87 -3.40 -17.57
N SER A 130 -0.74 -4.72 -17.75
CA SER A 130 0.57 -5.41 -17.74
C SER A 130 1.38 -5.17 -19.02
N HIS A 131 0.68 -4.84 -20.11
CA HIS A 131 1.25 -4.64 -21.45
C HIS A 131 0.68 -3.37 -22.11
N PRO A 132 1.16 -2.17 -21.71
CA PRO A 132 0.70 -0.93 -22.30
C PRO A 132 1.08 -0.83 -23.78
N HIS A 133 0.18 -0.35 -24.62
CA HIS A 133 0.43 -0.21 -26.07
C HIS A 133 1.29 1.01 -26.40
N SER A 134 1.16 2.11 -25.64
CA SER A 134 1.93 3.35 -25.89
C SER A 134 3.29 3.34 -25.23
N ASP A 135 4.26 4.05 -25.85
CA ASP A 135 5.61 4.24 -25.29
C ASP A 135 5.55 4.95 -23.94
N ALA A 136 4.69 5.95 -23.80
CA ALA A 136 4.44 6.64 -22.55
C ALA A 136 3.97 5.68 -21.44
N GLY A 137 3.07 4.75 -21.78
CA GLY A 137 2.60 3.73 -20.82
C GLY A 137 3.69 2.72 -20.48
N ARG A 138 4.43 2.22 -21.47
CA ARG A 138 5.53 1.26 -21.28
C ARG A 138 6.63 1.84 -20.40
N SER A 139 7.05 3.07 -20.67
CA SER A 139 8.12 3.74 -19.92
C SER A 139 7.68 4.05 -18.48
N LEU A 140 6.44 4.52 -18.26
CA LEU A 140 5.92 4.79 -16.91
C LEU A 140 5.75 3.50 -16.08
N LEU A 141 5.31 2.41 -16.70
CA LEU A 141 5.28 1.09 -16.06
C LEU A 141 6.70 0.61 -15.71
N GLY A 142 7.67 0.85 -16.60
CA GLY A 142 9.08 0.59 -16.34
C GLY A 142 9.61 1.35 -15.12
N LEU A 143 9.28 2.64 -15.01
CA LEU A 143 9.62 3.46 -13.83
C LEU A 143 9.04 2.90 -12.54
N SER A 144 7.77 2.45 -12.54
CA SER A 144 7.16 1.84 -11.35
C SER A 144 7.84 0.53 -10.92
N LYS A 145 8.39 -0.24 -11.86
CA LYS A 145 9.19 -1.43 -11.56
C LYS A 145 10.59 -1.07 -11.01
N LYS A 146 11.23 -0.01 -11.56
CA LYS A 146 12.51 0.50 -11.05
C LYS A 146 12.37 1.02 -9.61
N LEU A 147 11.21 1.61 -9.25
CA LEU A 147 10.92 2.09 -7.91
C LEU A 147 11.16 1.00 -6.83
N LEU A 148 10.81 -0.25 -7.13
CA LEU A 148 11.00 -1.38 -6.20
C LEU A 148 12.46 -1.74 -5.95
N LYS A 149 13.39 -1.23 -6.77
CA LYS A 149 14.83 -1.53 -6.72
C LYS A 149 15.66 -0.39 -6.12
N VAL A 150 15.02 0.68 -5.71
CA VAL A 150 15.71 1.81 -5.09
C VAL A 150 16.15 1.41 -3.68
N GLU A 151 17.44 1.57 -3.38
CA GLU A 151 18.06 1.17 -2.11
C GLU A 151 18.90 2.29 -1.47
N THR A 152 19.18 3.35 -2.24
CA THR A 152 19.99 4.48 -1.76
C THR A 152 19.35 5.82 -2.10
N ILE A 153 19.71 6.86 -1.36
CA ILE A 153 19.27 8.24 -1.61
C ILE A 153 19.63 8.69 -3.02
N ASN A 154 20.84 8.37 -3.50
CA ASN A 154 21.24 8.72 -4.86
C ASN A 154 20.36 8.04 -5.92
N GLN A 155 19.99 6.79 -5.71
CA GLN A 155 19.04 6.09 -6.60
C GLN A 155 17.64 6.69 -6.53
N ALA A 156 17.21 7.18 -5.36
CA ALA A 156 15.93 7.87 -5.22
C ALA A 156 15.92 9.18 -6.02
N ILE A 157 16.97 9.99 -5.92
CA ILE A 157 17.14 11.23 -6.70
C ILE A 157 17.10 10.92 -8.20
N GLN A 158 17.87 9.93 -8.65
CA GLN A 158 17.88 9.50 -10.05
C GLN A 158 16.49 9.03 -10.52
N TRP A 159 15.75 8.34 -9.66
CA TRP A 159 14.40 7.89 -9.99
C TRP A 159 13.44 9.09 -10.15
N GLU A 160 13.53 10.10 -9.29
CA GLU A 160 12.74 11.33 -9.40
C GLU A 160 13.09 12.12 -10.66
N GLU A 161 14.37 12.20 -11.04
CA GLU A 161 14.81 12.79 -12.30
C GLU A 161 14.21 12.06 -13.51
N LEU A 162 14.21 10.74 -13.51
CA LEU A 162 13.57 9.94 -14.56
C LEU A 162 12.07 10.17 -14.65
N LEU A 163 11.39 10.37 -13.53
CA LEU A 163 9.96 10.72 -13.52
C LEU A 163 9.73 12.13 -14.10
N ASN A 164 10.62 13.09 -13.80
CA ASN A 164 10.59 14.43 -14.37
C ASN A 164 10.86 14.40 -15.89
N GLN A 165 11.86 13.66 -16.35
CA GLN A 165 12.15 13.46 -17.78
C GLN A 165 10.97 12.83 -18.51
N TRP A 166 10.29 11.86 -17.88
CA TRP A 166 9.07 11.29 -18.42
C TRP A 166 8.00 12.37 -18.62
N TYR A 167 7.83 13.26 -17.66
CA TYR A 167 6.87 14.35 -17.76
C TYR A 167 7.23 15.37 -18.86
N GLN A 168 8.52 15.71 -19.02
CA GLN A 168 8.96 16.57 -20.13
C GLN A 168 8.62 15.98 -21.49
N THR A 169 8.74 14.68 -21.64
CA THR A 169 8.48 13.99 -22.91
C THR A 169 6.97 13.77 -23.17
N TYR A 170 6.25 13.30 -22.18
CA TYR A 170 4.88 12.79 -22.32
C TYR A 170 3.81 13.59 -21.55
N GLY A 171 4.20 14.65 -20.86
CA GLY A 171 3.28 15.43 -20.02
C GLY A 171 2.10 16.03 -20.78
N HIS A 172 2.26 16.36 -22.08
CA HIS A 172 1.18 16.83 -22.92
C HIS A 172 0.01 15.84 -22.99
N LEU A 173 0.29 14.53 -23.03
CA LEU A 173 -0.74 13.47 -23.12
C LEU A 173 -1.66 13.45 -21.89
N ILE A 174 -1.15 13.75 -20.70
CA ILE A 174 -1.98 13.72 -19.48
C ILE A 174 -2.88 14.94 -19.36
N HIS A 175 -2.71 15.94 -20.19
CA HIS A 175 -3.54 17.15 -20.28
C HIS A 175 -4.51 17.12 -21.44
N GLU A 176 -4.29 16.22 -22.40
CA GLU A 176 -5.13 16.08 -23.59
C GLU A 176 -6.56 15.72 -23.22
N ARG A 177 -7.51 16.41 -23.89
CA ARG A 177 -8.96 16.25 -23.66
C ARG A 177 -9.66 15.91 -24.96
N THR A 178 -10.60 14.98 -24.87
CA THR A 178 -11.53 14.65 -25.95
C THR A 178 -12.89 15.25 -25.63
N ARG A 179 -13.46 15.99 -26.58
CA ARG A 179 -14.80 16.55 -26.47
C ARG A 179 -15.84 15.44 -26.62
N ASN A 180 -16.87 15.46 -25.77
CA ASN A 180 -17.99 14.55 -25.90
C ASN A 180 -18.86 15.00 -27.08
N PRO A 181 -19.00 14.24 -28.18
CA PRO A 181 -19.82 14.61 -29.32
C PRO A 181 -21.33 14.63 -29.00
N CYS A 182 -21.75 13.92 -27.95
CA CYS A 182 -23.16 13.84 -27.54
C CYS A 182 -23.54 14.90 -26.49
N TYR A 183 -22.63 15.81 -26.13
CA TYR A 183 -22.98 16.91 -25.22
C TYR A 183 -23.85 17.95 -25.92
N PRO A 184 -24.94 18.50 -25.31
CA PRO A 184 -25.30 18.40 -23.89
C PRO A 184 -26.21 17.23 -23.48
N TYR A 185 -26.60 16.38 -24.40
CA TYR A 185 -27.54 15.26 -24.13
C TYR A 185 -26.93 14.22 -23.18
N GLU A 186 -25.60 14.08 -23.23
CA GLU A 186 -24.84 13.19 -22.32
C GLU A 186 -23.72 13.96 -21.59
N SER A 187 -23.58 13.76 -20.29
CA SER A 187 -22.56 14.34 -19.46
C SER A 187 -21.40 13.33 -19.24
N PRO A 188 -20.15 13.74 -19.11
CA PRO A 188 -19.61 15.12 -19.11
C PRO A 188 -19.36 15.69 -20.50
N ALA A 189 -19.16 17.02 -20.60
CA ALA A 189 -18.85 17.71 -21.85
C ALA A 189 -17.53 17.28 -22.52
N TRP A 190 -16.62 16.75 -21.74
CA TRP A 190 -15.31 16.27 -22.19
C TRP A 190 -14.73 15.29 -21.15
N TRP A 191 -13.74 14.49 -21.57
CA TRP A 191 -12.94 13.63 -20.71
C TRP A 191 -11.46 13.71 -21.07
N TYR A 192 -10.58 13.26 -20.17
CA TYR A 192 -9.17 13.13 -20.51
C TYR A 192 -8.96 11.97 -21.48
N THR A 193 -8.36 12.25 -22.63
CA THR A 193 -8.06 11.27 -23.69
C THR A 193 -7.27 10.09 -23.13
N HIS A 194 -6.24 10.38 -22.35
CA HIS A 194 -5.35 9.39 -21.74
C HIS A 194 -5.57 9.28 -20.21
N ASN A 195 -6.83 9.12 -19.76
CA ASN A 195 -7.18 9.16 -18.34
C ASN A 195 -6.43 8.11 -17.50
N ARG A 196 -6.19 6.90 -18.04
CA ARG A 196 -5.43 5.85 -17.32
C ARG A 196 -3.98 6.23 -17.13
N LEU A 197 -3.34 6.75 -18.17
CA LEU A 197 -1.96 7.27 -18.12
C LEU A 197 -1.85 8.42 -17.11
N ARG A 198 -2.81 9.35 -17.17
CA ARG A 198 -2.94 10.46 -16.23
C ARG A 198 -3.04 9.98 -14.78
N LYS A 199 -3.90 9.00 -14.49
CA LYS A 199 -4.06 8.44 -13.13
C LYS A 199 -2.76 7.82 -12.61
N ALA A 200 -2.06 7.07 -13.46
CA ALA A 200 -0.78 6.45 -13.11
C ALA A 200 0.30 7.50 -12.78
N TYR A 201 0.48 8.50 -13.65
CA TYR A 201 1.45 9.57 -13.43
C TYR A 201 1.11 10.38 -12.18
N ARG A 202 -0.15 10.83 -12.03
CA ARG A 202 -0.59 11.64 -10.88
C ARG A 202 -0.46 10.91 -9.55
N LEU A 203 -0.57 9.59 -9.54
CA LEU A 203 -0.26 8.80 -8.34
C LEU A 203 1.21 8.97 -7.95
N LEU A 204 2.15 8.73 -8.87
CA LEU A 204 3.59 8.84 -8.62
C LEU A 204 3.98 10.28 -8.24
N GLU A 205 3.57 11.26 -9.04
CA GLU A 205 3.82 12.68 -8.79
C GLU A 205 3.37 13.12 -7.39
N ARG A 206 2.13 12.76 -7.00
CA ARG A 206 1.58 13.11 -5.68
C ARG A 206 2.37 12.49 -4.54
N LEU A 207 2.82 11.25 -4.70
CA LEU A 207 3.58 10.55 -3.67
C LEU A 207 5.01 11.10 -3.54
N THR A 208 5.65 11.48 -4.65
CA THR A 208 6.93 12.19 -4.66
C THR A 208 6.81 13.53 -3.95
N LYS A 209 5.84 14.37 -4.33
CA LYS A 209 5.60 15.68 -3.69
C LYS A 209 5.32 15.58 -2.19
N LYS A 210 4.73 14.48 -1.72
CA LYS A 210 4.48 14.22 -0.30
C LYS A 210 5.65 13.55 0.41
N GLN A 211 6.74 13.26 -0.30
CA GLN A 211 7.91 12.54 0.23
C GLN A 211 7.56 11.18 0.86
N ASN A 212 6.55 10.49 0.33
CA ASN A 212 6.05 9.23 0.89
C ASN A 212 6.62 7.98 0.20
N LEU A 213 7.46 8.13 -0.83
CA LEU A 213 8.04 7.01 -1.57
C LEU A 213 9.33 6.49 -0.95
N PHE A 214 10.14 7.39 -0.41
CA PHE A 214 11.51 7.09 0.01
C PHE A 214 11.75 7.39 1.49
N THR A 215 10.70 7.43 2.31
CA THR A 215 10.79 7.65 3.76
C THR A 215 11.68 6.60 4.44
N TYR A 216 11.72 5.36 3.91
CA TYR A 216 12.61 4.29 4.42
C TYR A 216 14.10 4.57 4.21
N LEU A 217 14.47 5.57 3.42
CA LEU A 217 15.86 6.01 3.22
C LEU A 217 16.23 7.21 4.10
N ASP A 218 15.31 7.68 4.95
CA ASP A 218 15.57 8.81 5.85
C ASP A 218 16.63 8.41 6.89
N PRO A 219 17.84 9.06 6.90
CA PRO A 219 18.91 8.67 7.82
C PRO A 219 18.55 8.88 9.29
N GLU A 220 17.70 9.84 9.60
CA GLU A 220 17.30 10.11 10.98
C GLU A 220 16.41 8.99 11.52
N LEU A 221 15.46 8.51 10.70
CA LEU A 221 14.62 7.38 11.06
C LEU A 221 15.42 6.07 11.13
N ALA A 222 16.39 5.88 10.23
CA ALA A 222 17.21 4.68 10.17
C ALA A 222 18.09 4.50 11.44
N LYS A 223 18.36 5.55 12.22
CA LYS A 223 19.06 5.47 13.50
C LYS A 223 18.28 4.65 14.55
N HIS A 224 16.96 4.61 14.44
CA HIS A 224 16.09 3.94 15.40
C HIS A 224 15.77 2.48 15.01
N GLY A 225 16.14 2.05 13.81
CA GLY A 225 15.94 0.69 13.34
C GLY A 225 15.78 0.55 11.83
N GLU A 226 15.66 -0.69 11.37
CA GLU A 226 15.41 -0.99 9.95
C GLU A 226 14.02 -0.52 9.53
N LEU A 227 13.97 0.19 8.41
CA LEU A 227 12.72 0.64 7.79
C LEU A 227 12.43 -0.18 6.54
N LEU A 228 11.22 -0.72 6.47
CA LEU A 228 10.75 -1.49 5.33
C LEU A 228 10.03 -0.59 4.33
N ARG A 229 10.22 -0.88 3.04
CA ARG A 229 9.58 -0.18 1.92
C ARG A 229 8.25 -0.79 1.49
N SER A 230 7.82 -1.89 2.14
CA SER A 230 6.57 -2.58 1.79
C SER A 230 5.92 -3.28 2.98
N THR A 231 4.60 -3.51 2.87
CA THR A 231 3.81 -4.32 3.81
C THR A 231 3.79 -5.81 3.45
N HIS A 232 4.64 -6.26 2.51
CA HIS A 232 4.59 -7.62 1.96
C HIS A 232 4.76 -8.73 3.02
N ARG A 233 5.43 -8.46 4.12
CA ARG A 233 5.52 -9.38 5.27
C ARG A 233 4.15 -9.69 5.88
N LEU A 234 3.19 -8.77 5.83
CA LEU A 234 1.81 -8.99 6.28
C LEU A 234 1.03 -9.94 5.35
N GLU A 235 1.37 -9.95 4.06
CA GLU A 235 0.76 -10.80 3.05
C GLU A 235 1.36 -12.23 3.02
N GLY A 236 2.28 -12.58 3.93
CA GLY A 236 2.92 -13.89 4.02
C GLY A 236 4.11 -14.07 3.07
N GLY A 237 4.71 -13.00 2.58
CA GLY A 237 5.98 -13.03 1.86
C GLY A 237 7.17 -13.35 2.79
N PRO A 238 8.25 -13.98 2.26
CA PRO A 238 9.48 -14.20 3.01
C PRO A 238 10.15 -12.90 3.42
#